data_323b3256a5f1ebfae4b0feca6c2c8d77
#
_entry.id   323b3256a5f1ebfae4b0feca6c2c8d77
#
_cell.length_a   1.000
_cell.length_b   1.000
_cell.length_c   1.000
_cell.angle_alpha   90.00
_cell.angle_beta   90.00
_cell.angle_gamma   90.00
#
_symmetry.space_group_name_H-M   'P 1'
#
loop_
_entity.id
_entity.type
_entity.pdbx_description
1 polymer ?
#
loop_
_entity_poly.entity_id
_entity_poly.type
_entity_poly.pdbx_seq_one_letter_code
_entity_poly.pdbx_strand_id
1 'polypeptide(L)'
;MNSKILTGVLFAGARGFGASQAAPDPGDGSIKNFSFGPAAITVPVGTTVNWHNNDGEPHTVVSADGLFRSAALDTGETFSFKFTKAGTFKYVCTIHPRMVASVTVK
;
A
#
# COMPACT_ATOMS: atom_id res chain seq x y z
N MET A 1 18.96 -0.71 41.81
CA MET A 1 18.78 -0.58 41.02
C MET A 1 18.34 -0.38 40.38
N ASN A 2 18.28 -0.46 40.45
CA ASN A 2 17.81 -0.37 39.57
C ASN A 2 17.31 -0.01 38.80
N SER A 3 17.03 -0.16 38.92
CA SER A 3 16.52 0.03 37.98
C SER A 3 16.21 0.40 37.27
N LYS A 4 16.12 0.17 37.35
CA LYS A 4 15.83 0.39 36.46
C LYS A 4 15.41 0.49 35.58
N ILE A 5 15.45 0.23 36.03
CA ILE A 5 15.07 0.24 35.00
C ILE A 5 14.54 0.43 34.32
N LEU A 6 14.48 0.24 34.81
CA LEU A 6 13.96 0.31 33.92
C LEU A 6 13.54 0.72 33.16
N THR A 7 13.59 0.65 33.51
CA THR A 7 13.15 0.97 32.47
C THR A 7 12.96 1.27 31.55
N GLY A 8 12.97 1.00 31.95
CA GLY A 8 12.65 1.07 30.73
C GLY A 8 12.23 1.21 30.14
N VAL A 9 12.24 1.06 30.28
CA VAL A 9 11.71 1.05 29.32
C VAL A 9 11.20 1.32 28.77
N LEU A 10 11.18 1.13 29.29
CA LEU A 10 10.66 1.21 28.47
C LEU A 10 10.36 1.68 27.85
N PHE A 11 10.33 1.64 27.72
CA PHE A 11 9.96 1.93 26.68
C PHE A 11 9.67 2.23 25.93
N ALA A 12 9.71 2.12 26.68
CA ALA A 12 9.34 2.28 25.59
C ALA A 12 9.08 2.47 24.85
N GLY A 13 9.05 2.39 25.18
CA GLY A 13 8.65 2.37 24.07
C GLY A 13 8.25 2.60 23.55
N ALA A 14 8.11 2.49 23.89
CA ALA A 14 7.57 2.56 23.00
C ALA A 14 7.35 2.94 22.48
N ARG A 15 7.25 2.74 22.54
CA ARG A 15 6.92 3.04 21.67
C ARG A 15 6.67 3.18 20.88
N GLY A 16 6.66 2.87 20.89
CA GLY A 16 6.28 2.88 19.71
C GLY A 16 5.90 2.80 19.38
N PHE A 17 5.58 2.45 19.65
CA PHE A 17 4.98 2.29 18.95
C PHE A 17 4.38 2.57 18.43
N GLY A 18 4.22 2.50 18.61
CA GLY A 18 3.56 2.68 17.74
C GLY A 18 3.00 2.84 17.35
N ALA A 19 2.76 2.68 17.33
CA ALA A 19 2.12 2.72 16.73
C ALA A 19 1.61 2.67 16.16
N SER A 20 1.56 2.22 16.27
CA SER A 20 1.01 2.05 15.58
C SER A 20 0.19 2.00 15.04
N GLN A 21 -0.10 1.88 14.88
CA GLN A 21 -0.96 1.75 14.18
C GLN A 21 -1.70 2.22 13.38
N ALA A 22 -1.54 1.91 13.17
CA ALA A 22 -2.61 2.09 12.54
C ALA A 22 -2.88 2.72 11.23
N ALA A 23 -2.33 3.85 10.93
CA ALA A 23 -2.47 4.42 9.59
C ALA A 23 -1.64 3.61 8.60
N PRO A 24 -2.13 3.40 7.36
CA PRO A 24 -1.32 2.74 6.35
C PRO A 24 -0.09 3.56 6.01
N ASP A 25 0.96 2.92 5.54
CA ASP A 25 2.14 3.62 5.06
C ASP A 25 1.77 4.52 3.88
N PRO A 26 2.47 5.66 3.67
CA PRO A 26 2.13 6.59 2.58
C PRO A 26 2.08 5.97 1.20
N GLY A 27 2.76 4.87 0.97
CA GLY A 27 2.77 4.20 -0.33
C GLY A 27 1.73 3.10 -0.48
N ASP A 28 0.94 2.81 0.56
CA ASP A 28 0.00 1.69 0.47
C ASP A 28 -1.31 2.11 -0.20
N GLY A 29 -1.88 1.15 -0.96
CA GLY A 29 -3.19 1.30 -1.57
C GLY A 29 -4.18 0.34 -0.95
N SER A 30 -5.43 0.74 -0.91
CA SER A 30 -6.54 -0.08 -0.47
C SER A 30 -7.55 -0.20 -1.61
N ILE A 31 -8.17 -1.37 -1.72
CA ILE A 31 -9.24 -1.61 -2.69
C ILE A 31 -10.50 -1.85 -1.88
N LYS A 32 -11.50 -0.97 -2.05
CA LYS A 32 -12.73 -1.04 -1.29
C LYS A 32 -13.84 -0.36 -2.05
N ASN A 33 -15.04 -0.92 -2.02
CA ASN A 33 -16.22 -0.35 -2.68
C ASN A 33 -15.96 -0.09 -4.18
N PHE A 34 -15.29 -1.04 -4.84
CA PHE A 34 -14.96 -0.94 -6.28
C PHE A 34 -14.14 0.30 -6.60
N SER A 35 -13.24 0.69 -5.68
CA SER A 35 -12.38 1.87 -5.84
C SER A 35 -10.99 1.58 -5.30
N PHE A 36 -9.99 2.21 -5.94
CA PHE A 36 -8.64 2.28 -5.39
C PHE A 36 -8.53 3.49 -4.48
N GLY A 37 -8.01 3.32 -3.29
CA GLY A 37 -7.85 4.41 -2.33
C GLY A 37 -6.44 4.46 -1.75
N PRO A 38 -5.77 5.58 -1.85
CA PRO A 38 -6.14 6.76 -2.62
C PRO A 38 -6.02 6.55 -4.13
N ALA A 39 -6.74 7.34 -4.91
CA ALA A 39 -6.70 7.23 -6.37
C ALA A 39 -5.39 7.76 -6.96
N ALA A 40 -4.63 8.51 -6.20
CA ALA A 40 -3.33 9.03 -6.60
C ALA A 40 -2.36 8.84 -5.44
N ILE A 41 -1.31 8.05 -5.69
CA ILE A 41 -0.26 7.78 -4.71
C ILE A 41 1.01 8.43 -5.24
N THR A 42 1.75 9.13 -4.36
CA THR A 42 3.05 9.71 -4.70
C THR A 42 4.10 9.12 -3.77
N VAL A 43 5.15 8.55 -4.34
CA VAL A 43 6.21 7.88 -3.58
C VAL A 43 7.57 8.22 -4.17
N PRO A 44 8.66 8.13 -3.36
CA PRO A 44 10.01 8.25 -3.90
C PRO A 44 10.41 7.00 -4.67
N VAL A 45 11.38 7.17 -5.59
CA VAL A 45 11.99 6.03 -6.30
C VAL A 45 12.52 5.03 -5.28
N GLY A 46 12.28 3.74 -5.54
CA GLY A 46 12.71 2.66 -4.67
C GLY A 46 11.64 2.18 -3.71
N THR A 47 10.47 2.83 -3.71
CA THR A 47 9.37 2.45 -2.83
C THR A 47 8.65 1.21 -3.34
N THR A 48 8.32 0.31 -2.43
CA THR A 48 7.40 -0.79 -2.71
C THR A 48 6.00 -0.36 -2.31
N VAL A 49 5.07 -0.38 -3.27
CA VAL A 49 3.66 -0.07 -3.01
C VAL A 49 2.93 -1.39 -2.81
N ASN A 50 2.09 -1.45 -1.78
CA ASN A 50 1.29 -2.63 -1.46
C ASN A 50 -0.18 -2.28 -1.65
N TRP A 51 -0.89 -3.07 -2.44
CA TRP A 51 -2.34 -2.92 -2.61
C TRP A 51 -3.04 -4.05 -1.87
N HIS A 52 -3.94 -3.69 -0.96
CA HIS A 52 -4.69 -4.65 -0.15
C HIS A 52 -6.14 -4.67 -0.63
N ASN A 53 -6.64 -5.83 -1.01
CA ASN A 53 -8.04 -5.96 -1.37
C ASN A 53 -8.88 -6.12 -0.11
N ASN A 54 -9.54 -5.04 0.28
CA ASN A 54 -10.44 -5.00 1.42
C ASN A 54 -11.91 -5.04 1.00
N ASP A 55 -12.16 -5.36 -0.28
CA ASP A 55 -13.51 -5.47 -0.83
C ASP A 55 -13.98 -6.92 -0.78
N GLY A 56 -15.28 -7.11 -0.89
CA GLY A 56 -15.88 -8.44 -0.93
C GLY A 56 -15.85 -9.11 -2.31
N GLU A 57 -15.24 -8.45 -3.30
CA GLU A 57 -15.15 -8.91 -4.68
C GLU A 57 -13.70 -9.02 -5.11
N PRO A 58 -13.37 -9.88 -6.07
CA PRO A 58 -12.00 -9.95 -6.58
C PRO A 58 -11.68 -8.73 -7.46
N HIS A 59 -10.43 -8.30 -7.41
CA HIS A 59 -9.93 -7.17 -8.19
C HIS A 59 -8.52 -7.47 -8.69
N THR A 60 -8.10 -6.74 -9.74
CA THR A 60 -6.71 -6.79 -10.23
C THR A 60 -6.09 -5.41 -10.15
N VAL A 61 -4.76 -5.37 -10.18
CA VAL A 61 -3.98 -4.14 -10.25
C VAL A 61 -3.08 -4.27 -11.47
N VAL A 62 -3.39 -3.55 -12.54
CA VAL A 62 -2.70 -3.73 -13.82
C VAL A 62 -2.33 -2.37 -14.39
N SER A 63 -1.03 -2.15 -14.62
CA SER A 63 -0.59 -0.87 -15.19
C SER A 63 -0.96 -0.77 -16.66
N ALA A 64 -1.30 0.46 -17.08
CA ALA A 64 -1.71 0.70 -18.45
C ALA A 64 -0.57 0.45 -19.46
N ASP A 65 0.68 0.61 -19.00
CA ASP A 65 1.86 0.44 -19.86
C ASP A 65 2.49 -0.96 -19.76
N GLY A 66 1.87 -1.87 -19.00
CA GLY A 66 2.37 -3.23 -18.88
C GLY A 66 3.49 -3.42 -17.87
N LEU A 67 3.85 -2.40 -17.10
CA LEU A 67 4.96 -2.48 -16.14
C LEU A 67 4.69 -3.48 -15.02
N PHE A 68 3.45 -3.54 -14.54
CA PHE A 68 3.08 -4.48 -13.49
C PHE A 68 1.68 -5.03 -13.71
N ARG A 69 1.44 -6.22 -13.19
CA ARG A 69 0.16 -6.90 -13.32
C ARG A 69 -0.01 -7.88 -12.16
N SER A 70 -1.08 -7.75 -11.42
CA SER A 70 -1.42 -8.72 -10.41
C SER A 70 -2.27 -9.83 -11.01
N ALA A 71 -2.33 -10.97 -10.32
CA ALA A 71 -3.40 -11.93 -10.51
C ALA A 71 -4.66 -11.35 -9.90
N ALA A 72 -5.80 -12.02 -10.04
CA ALA A 72 -7.01 -11.61 -9.34
C ALA A 72 -6.77 -11.75 -7.84
N LEU A 73 -7.03 -10.68 -7.11
CA LEU A 73 -6.86 -10.62 -5.65
C LEU A 73 -8.20 -10.87 -5.00
N ASP A 74 -8.31 -11.92 -4.21
CA ASP A 74 -9.49 -12.17 -3.39
C ASP A 74 -9.44 -11.28 -2.14
N THR A 75 -10.55 -11.22 -1.42
CA THR A 75 -10.63 -10.45 -0.18
C THR A 75 -9.48 -10.82 0.75
N GLY A 76 -8.76 -9.81 1.23
CA GLY A 76 -7.63 -9.97 2.14
C GLY A 76 -6.30 -10.19 1.45
N GLU A 77 -6.26 -10.38 0.15
CA GLU A 77 -5.00 -10.59 -0.56
C GLU A 77 -4.33 -9.28 -0.91
N THR A 78 -3.02 -9.33 -1.09
CA THR A 78 -2.17 -8.16 -1.32
C THR A 78 -1.32 -8.39 -2.55
N PHE A 79 -1.17 -7.34 -3.36
CA PHE A 79 -0.19 -7.29 -4.44
C PHE A 79 0.82 -6.20 -4.13
N SER A 80 2.10 -6.47 -4.40
CA SER A 80 3.18 -5.51 -4.15
C SER A 80 4.04 -5.33 -5.38
N PHE A 81 4.48 -4.08 -5.61
CA PHE A 81 5.40 -3.79 -6.71
C PHE A 81 6.38 -2.70 -6.27
N LYS A 82 7.66 -2.91 -6.56
CA LYS A 82 8.71 -1.94 -6.24
C LYS A 82 8.95 -1.03 -7.46
N PHE A 83 8.81 0.27 -7.25
CA PHE A 83 9.00 1.28 -8.30
C PHE A 83 10.45 1.75 -8.28
N THR A 84 11.19 1.44 -9.34
CA THR A 84 12.62 1.75 -9.44
C THR A 84 12.91 2.90 -10.40
N LYS A 85 11.88 3.48 -11.00
CA LYS A 85 12.02 4.50 -12.03
C LYS A 85 11.00 5.61 -11.82
N ALA A 86 11.41 6.86 -11.96
CA ALA A 86 10.52 8.00 -11.85
C ALA A 86 9.52 8.02 -13.00
N GLY A 87 8.33 8.55 -12.75
CA GLY A 87 7.28 8.67 -13.75
C GLY A 87 5.91 8.60 -13.11
N THR A 88 4.88 8.72 -13.94
CA THR A 88 3.50 8.54 -13.52
C THR A 88 2.96 7.28 -14.19
N PHE A 89 2.48 6.36 -13.39
CA PHE A 89 2.03 5.04 -13.84
C PHE A 89 0.55 4.88 -13.53
N LYS A 90 -0.26 4.87 -14.58
CA LYS A 90 -1.70 4.66 -14.45
C LYS A 90 -1.98 3.17 -14.36
N TYR A 91 -2.98 2.81 -13.56
CA TYR A 91 -3.38 1.41 -13.45
C TYR A 91 -4.89 1.29 -13.31
N VAL A 92 -5.37 0.10 -13.55
CA VAL A 92 -6.81 -0.18 -13.64
C VAL A 92 -7.07 -1.59 -13.12
N CYS A 93 -8.30 -1.83 -12.70
CA CYS A 93 -8.79 -3.18 -12.45
C CYS A 93 -9.37 -3.72 -13.76
N THR A 94 -8.84 -4.85 -14.24
CA THR A 94 -9.29 -5.43 -15.51
C THR A 94 -10.67 -6.10 -15.39
N ILE A 95 -11.10 -6.41 -14.17
CA ILE A 95 -12.42 -7.00 -13.91
C ILE A 95 -13.49 -5.89 -13.86
N HIS A 96 -13.11 -4.72 -13.36
CA HIS A 96 -13.99 -3.55 -13.21
C HIS A 96 -13.28 -2.34 -13.83
N PRO A 97 -13.33 -2.18 -15.17
CA PRO A 97 -12.46 -1.22 -15.88
C PRO A 97 -12.67 0.27 -15.53
N ARG A 98 -13.74 0.61 -14.81
CA ARG A 98 -13.92 1.98 -14.34
C ARG A 98 -13.06 2.31 -13.12
N MET A 99 -12.50 1.29 -12.46
CA MET A 99 -11.58 1.49 -11.35
C MET A 99 -10.23 1.86 -11.91
N VAL A 100 -9.89 3.15 -11.83
CA VAL A 100 -8.63 3.68 -12.35
C VAL A 100 -7.93 4.49 -11.28
N ALA A 101 -6.59 4.50 -11.33
CA ALA A 101 -5.79 5.23 -10.35
C ALA A 101 -4.39 5.44 -10.92
N SER A 102 -3.50 6.06 -10.14
CA SER A 102 -2.13 6.28 -10.59
C SER A 102 -1.16 6.29 -9.42
N VAL A 103 0.10 5.97 -9.73
CA VAL A 103 1.24 6.15 -8.83
C VAL A 103 2.20 7.10 -9.51
N THR A 104 2.57 8.17 -8.83
CA THR A 104 3.63 9.08 -9.26
C THR A 104 4.87 8.77 -8.46
N VAL A 105 5.98 8.53 -9.16
CA VAL A 105 7.26 8.16 -8.55
C VAL A 105 8.26 9.28 -8.84
N LYS A 106 8.84 9.87 -7.80
CA LYS A 106 9.77 11.00 -7.97
C LYS A 106 10.81 11.12 -6.80
#